data_60c5c7f22b14f7366fc5188345619acf
#
_entry.id   60c5c7f22b14f7366fc5188345619acf
#
_cell.length_a   1.000
_cell.length_b   1.000
_cell.length_c   1.000
_cell.angle_alpha   90.00
_cell.angle_beta   90.00
_cell.angle_gamma   90.00
#
_symmetry.space_group_name_H-M   'P 1'
#
loop_
_entity.id
_entity.type
_entity.pdbx_description
1 polymer ?
#
loop_
_entity_poly.entity_id
_entity_poly.type
_entity_poly.pdbx_seq_one_letter_code
_entity_poly.pdbx_strand_id
1 'polypeptide(L)'
;KDLYIYYPNEYHDRFLYGIPFTAIIAPFSLFSPYIGMLLWCLANSLLLYMAIRKLGLADWKQAFVIWVCLNELFTCVLMQQFNIAIAGMILFSFIFIERKQEFWAALMIVLGTMTKIYGIVGLAFLLFSKRRIAFLKGLIFWGIVLYVLPMLYTSPQYVASQYVKWYEVLLLSLIHI
;
A
#
# COMPACT_ATOMS: atom_id res chain seq x y z
N LYS A 1 12.16 -17.66 -7.39
CA LYS A 1 10.80 -18.00 -7.84
C LYS A 1 10.17 -16.80 -8.54
N ASP A 2 9.32 -17.07 -9.52
CA ASP A 2 8.48 -16.06 -10.16
C ASP A 2 7.31 -15.71 -9.21
N LEU A 3 7.06 -14.41 -8.98
CA LEU A 3 6.05 -13.99 -8.02
C LEU A 3 4.62 -14.20 -8.52
N TYR A 4 4.40 -14.19 -9.84
CA TYR A 4 3.06 -14.12 -10.44
C TYR A 4 2.60 -15.43 -11.09
N ILE A 5 3.40 -16.48 -10.99
CA ILE A 5 2.96 -17.84 -11.37
C ILE A 5 2.07 -18.41 -10.27
N TYR A 6 1.03 -19.11 -10.66
CA TYR A 6 0.15 -19.82 -9.75
C TYR A 6 0.82 -21.09 -9.21
N TYR A 7 0.85 -21.27 -7.90
CA TYR A 7 1.45 -22.40 -7.20
C TYR A 7 0.39 -23.15 -6.37
N PRO A 8 -0.49 -23.96 -7.02
CA PRO A 8 -1.66 -24.56 -6.36
C PRO A 8 -1.31 -25.50 -5.19
N ASN A 9 -0.09 -26.06 -5.17
CA ASN A 9 0.38 -26.91 -4.09
C ASN A 9 0.95 -26.17 -2.88
N GLU A 10 1.18 -24.86 -3.00
CA GLU A 10 1.77 -24.02 -1.94
C GLU A 10 0.73 -23.07 -1.35
N TYR A 11 -0.14 -22.50 -2.16
CA TYR A 11 -1.21 -21.58 -1.74
C TYR A 11 -2.31 -21.47 -2.82
N HIS A 12 -3.53 -21.21 -2.37
CA HIS A 12 -4.74 -21.26 -3.21
C HIS A 12 -5.01 -19.97 -4.00
N ASP A 13 -4.27 -18.88 -3.76
CA ASP A 13 -4.53 -17.59 -4.39
C ASP A 13 -3.32 -17.12 -5.22
N ARG A 14 -3.52 -16.12 -6.07
CA ARG A 14 -2.44 -15.48 -6.83
C ARG A 14 -1.88 -14.31 -6.07
N PHE A 15 -0.57 -14.10 -6.21
CA PHE A 15 0.08 -12.91 -5.69
C PHE A 15 -0.32 -11.68 -6.53
N LEU A 16 -1.09 -10.75 -5.95
CA LEU A 16 -1.62 -9.57 -6.63
C LEU A 16 -0.89 -8.27 -6.27
N TYR A 17 0.06 -8.34 -5.36
CA TYR A 17 0.81 -7.18 -4.91
C TYR A 17 1.97 -6.85 -5.85
N GLY A 18 2.30 -5.56 -5.97
CA GLY A 18 3.48 -5.13 -6.71
C GLY A 18 4.79 -5.48 -5.99
N ILE A 19 5.89 -5.43 -6.72
CA ILE A 19 7.20 -5.88 -6.24
C ILE A 19 7.65 -5.19 -4.94
N PRO A 20 7.45 -3.87 -4.71
CA PRO A 20 7.86 -3.22 -3.46
C PRO A 20 7.22 -3.82 -2.21
N PHE A 21 6.08 -4.53 -2.35
CA PHE A 21 5.46 -5.24 -1.25
C PHE A 21 6.37 -6.30 -0.65
N THR A 22 7.23 -6.93 -1.45
CA THR A 22 8.18 -7.94 -0.95
C THR A 22 9.13 -7.36 0.10
N ALA A 23 9.57 -6.11 -0.07
CA ALA A 23 10.39 -5.42 0.92
C ALA A 23 9.60 -5.05 2.19
N ILE A 24 8.30 -4.76 2.05
CA ILE A 24 7.43 -4.44 3.19
C ILE A 24 7.17 -5.66 4.06
N ILE A 25 6.90 -6.83 3.44
CA ILE A 25 6.55 -8.06 4.17
C ILE A 25 7.80 -8.80 4.72
N ALA A 26 8.96 -8.62 4.10
CA ALA A 26 10.18 -9.34 4.44
C ALA A 26 10.55 -9.29 5.94
N PRO A 27 10.49 -8.15 6.65
CA PRO A 27 10.80 -8.11 8.09
C PRO A 27 9.93 -9.04 8.94
N PHE A 28 8.67 -9.23 8.55
CA PHE A 28 7.73 -10.08 9.28
C PHE A 28 8.00 -11.57 9.06
N SER A 29 8.62 -11.94 7.94
CA SER A 29 9.01 -13.31 7.65
C SER A 29 10.22 -13.80 8.46
N LEU A 30 10.91 -12.92 9.18
CA LEU A 30 12.00 -13.26 10.09
C LEU A 30 11.50 -13.89 11.41
N PHE A 31 10.22 -13.77 11.70
CA PHE A 31 9.58 -14.34 12.89
C PHE A 31 8.90 -15.67 12.57
N SER A 32 8.50 -16.40 13.62
CA SER A 32 7.62 -17.56 13.43
C SER A 32 6.32 -17.14 12.74
N PRO A 33 5.64 -18.02 11.96
CA PRO A 33 4.45 -17.64 11.20
C PRO A 33 3.37 -16.94 12.03
N TYR A 34 3.10 -17.40 13.24
CA TYR A 34 2.09 -16.80 14.12
C TYR A 34 2.50 -15.40 14.61
N ILE A 35 3.77 -15.21 14.99
CA ILE A 35 4.28 -13.92 15.46
C ILE A 35 4.34 -12.94 14.28
N GLY A 36 4.86 -13.37 13.13
CA GLY A 36 4.91 -12.54 11.92
C GLY A 36 3.55 -12.06 11.48
N MET A 37 2.55 -12.96 11.49
CA MET A 37 1.15 -12.63 11.19
C MET A 37 0.57 -11.61 12.18
N LEU A 38 0.78 -11.82 13.48
CA LEU A 38 0.30 -10.90 14.51
C LEU A 38 0.92 -9.51 14.34
N LEU A 39 2.23 -9.43 14.16
CA LEU A 39 2.95 -8.18 13.95
C LEU A 39 2.49 -7.49 12.66
N TRP A 40 2.24 -8.25 11.59
CA TRP A 40 1.69 -7.75 10.34
C TRP A 40 0.31 -7.10 10.54
N CYS A 41 -0.62 -7.80 11.18
CA CYS A 41 -1.95 -7.28 11.46
C CYS A 41 -1.90 -6.02 12.35
N LEU A 42 -1.05 -6.05 13.38
CA LEU A 42 -0.86 -4.89 14.27
C LEU A 42 -0.27 -3.69 13.53
N ALA A 43 0.77 -3.88 12.70
CA ALA A 43 1.38 -2.81 11.94
C ALA A 43 0.40 -2.14 10.98
N ASN A 44 -0.39 -2.94 10.24
CA ASN A 44 -1.42 -2.43 9.33
C ASN A 44 -2.51 -1.64 10.08
N SER A 45 -3.02 -2.21 11.18
CA SER A 45 -4.06 -1.57 11.99
C SER A 45 -3.55 -0.29 12.67
N LEU A 46 -2.32 -0.31 13.16
CA LEU A 46 -1.68 0.86 13.78
C LEU A 46 -1.48 1.99 12.78
N LEU A 47 -1.09 1.69 11.54
CA LEU A 47 -0.93 2.70 10.48
C LEU A 47 -2.26 3.42 10.21
N LEU A 48 -3.36 2.70 10.06
CA LEU A 48 -4.67 3.29 9.87
C LEU A 48 -5.13 4.07 11.11
N TYR A 49 -4.96 3.51 12.31
CA TYR A 49 -5.31 4.18 13.55
C TYR A 49 -4.57 5.51 13.70
N MET A 50 -3.25 5.53 13.46
CA MET A 50 -2.45 6.75 13.50
C MET A 50 -2.91 7.78 12.47
N ALA A 51 -3.30 7.35 11.26
CA ALA A 51 -3.84 8.24 10.24
C ALA A 51 -5.15 8.89 10.73
N ILE A 52 -6.09 8.11 11.26
CA ILE A 52 -7.36 8.62 11.81
C ILE A 52 -7.11 9.60 12.95
N ARG A 53 -6.20 9.29 13.87
CA ARG A 53 -5.84 10.20 14.97
C ARG A 53 -5.27 11.54 14.48
N LYS A 54 -4.58 11.55 13.35
CA LYS A 54 -3.95 12.77 12.79
C LYS A 54 -4.88 13.60 11.89
N LEU A 55 -6.10 13.14 11.62
CA LEU A 55 -7.11 13.93 10.86
C LEU A 55 -7.62 15.16 11.61
N GLY A 56 -7.34 15.29 12.90
CA GLY A 56 -7.82 16.44 13.70
C GLY A 56 -9.32 16.42 13.99
N LEU A 57 -9.97 15.28 13.83
CA LEU A 57 -11.38 15.10 14.17
C LEU A 57 -11.56 14.99 15.70
N ALA A 58 -12.72 15.41 16.21
CA ALA A 58 -13.11 15.16 17.60
C ALA A 58 -13.14 13.65 17.91
N ASP A 59 -12.81 13.25 19.14
CA ASP A 59 -12.65 11.84 19.50
C ASP A 59 -13.89 10.98 19.17
N TRP A 60 -15.08 11.49 19.40
CA TRP A 60 -16.31 10.76 19.04
C TRP A 60 -16.46 10.52 17.53
N LYS A 61 -16.00 11.47 16.69
CA LYS A 61 -16.01 11.31 15.22
C LYS A 61 -15.00 10.25 14.78
N GLN A 62 -13.82 10.24 15.42
CA GLN A 62 -12.80 9.21 15.17
C GLN A 62 -13.32 7.82 15.54
N ALA A 63 -13.95 7.69 16.72
CA ALA A 63 -14.58 6.45 17.16
C ALA A 63 -15.69 6.01 16.20
N PHE A 64 -16.51 6.94 15.73
CA PHE A 64 -17.56 6.67 14.75
C PHE A 64 -16.99 6.15 13.41
N VAL A 65 -15.91 6.77 12.89
CA VAL A 65 -15.24 6.29 11.66
C VAL A 65 -14.74 4.86 11.85
N ILE A 66 -14.08 4.56 12.96
CA ILE A 66 -13.60 3.19 13.27
C ILE A 66 -14.78 2.22 13.36
N TRP A 67 -15.87 2.62 14.04
CA TRP A 67 -17.05 1.79 14.20
C TRP A 67 -17.74 1.46 12.86
N VAL A 68 -17.90 2.45 11.97
CA VAL A 68 -18.47 2.23 10.62
C VAL A 68 -17.60 1.28 9.78
N CYS A 69 -16.26 1.39 9.91
CA CYS A 69 -15.33 0.55 9.17
C CYS A 69 -15.09 -0.82 9.85
N LEU A 70 -15.65 -1.09 11.01
CA LEU A 70 -15.28 -2.24 11.86
C LEU A 70 -15.41 -3.58 11.13
N ASN A 71 -16.48 -3.78 10.37
CA ASN A 71 -16.72 -5.02 9.64
C ASN A 71 -15.62 -5.26 8.58
N GLU A 72 -15.29 -4.23 7.81
CA GLU A 72 -14.23 -4.31 6.79
C GLU A 72 -12.84 -4.48 7.43
N LEU A 73 -12.60 -3.79 8.55
CA LEU A 73 -11.36 -3.95 9.30
C LEU A 73 -11.20 -5.38 9.81
N PHE A 74 -12.28 -5.96 10.37
CA PHE A 74 -12.28 -7.33 10.86
C PHE A 74 -12.01 -8.33 9.72
N THR A 75 -12.68 -8.18 8.58
CA THR A 75 -12.46 -9.01 7.39
C THR A 75 -11.03 -8.91 6.89
N CYS A 76 -10.49 -7.69 6.81
CA CYS A 76 -9.11 -7.46 6.35
C CYS A 76 -8.08 -8.09 7.31
N VAL A 77 -8.32 -8.05 8.63
CA VAL A 77 -7.45 -8.69 9.63
C VAL A 77 -7.50 -10.21 9.49
N LEU A 78 -8.71 -10.79 9.40
CA LEU A 78 -8.88 -12.24 9.23
C LEU A 78 -8.20 -12.77 7.96
N MET A 79 -8.31 -12.01 6.87
CA MET A 79 -7.71 -12.35 5.57
C MET A 79 -6.27 -11.84 5.40
N GLN A 80 -5.69 -11.23 6.43
CA GLN A 80 -4.33 -10.67 6.46
C GLN A 80 -4.05 -9.69 5.31
N GLN A 81 -5.07 -8.97 4.86
CA GLN A 81 -4.99 -8.10 3.70
C GLN A 81 -4.29 -6.77 4.00
N PHE A 82 -3.57 -6.25 3.00
CA PHE A 82 -2.89 -4.95 3.09
C PHE A 82 -3.82 -3.74 2.88
N ASN A 83 -5.11 -3.95 2.65
CA ASN A 83 -6.09 -2.89 2.40
C ASN A 83 -6.15 -1.85 3.54
N ILE A 84 -5.99 -2.30 4.79
CA ILE A 84 -5.97 -1.43 5.97
C ILE A 84 -4.82 -0.42 5.86
N ALA A 85 -3.63 -0.88 5.50
CA ALA A 85 -2.47 0.00 5.31
C ALA A 85 -2.67 0.95 4.12
N ILE A 86 -3.24 0.48 3.00
CA ILE A 86 -3.55 1.33 1.85
C ILE A 86 -4.50 2.46 2.26
N ALA A 87 -5.57 2.15 3.00
CA ALA A 87 -6.48 3.17 3.52
C ALA A 87 -5.74 4.18 4.43
N GLY A 88 -4.87 3.69 5.30
CA GLY A 88 -4.00 4.54 6.13
C GLY A 88 -3.09 5.45 5.31
N MET A 89 -2.46 4.92 4.25
CA MET A 89 -1.59 5.69 3.34
C MET A 89 -2.40 6.77 2.58
N ILE A 90 -3.60 6.47 2.12
CA ILE A 90 -4.48 7.45 1.47
C ILE A 90 -4.83 8.58 2.44
N LEU A 91 -5.19 8.27 3.68
CA LEU A 91 -5.45 9.28 4.71
C LEU A 91 -4.20 10.10 5.04
N PHE A 92 -3.02 9.47 5.18
CA PHE A 92 -1.78 10.20 5.38
C PHE A 92 -1.43 11.11 4.21
N SER A 93 -1.69 10.70 2.97
CA SER A 93 -1.45 11.56 1.81
C SER A 93 -2.31 12.84 1.88
N PHE A 94 -3.59 12.72 2.25
CA PHE A 94 -4.45 13.88 2.51
C PHE A 94 -3.89 14.78 3.62
N ILE A 95 -3.53 14.19 4.78
CA ILE A 95 -2.97 14.93 5.91
C ILE A 95 -1.69 15.69 5.53
N PHE A 96 -0.81 15.07 4.75
CA PHE A 96 0.42 15.70 4.29
C PHE A 96 0.15 16.86 3.32
N ILE A 97 -0.86 16.75 2.45
CA ILE A 97 -1.26 17.86 1.57
C ILE A 97 -1.80 19.03 2.37
N GLU A 98 -2.68 18.80 3.34
CA GLU A 98 -3.17 19.84 4.25
C GLU A 98 -2.04 20.55 4.99
N ARG A 99 -0.95 19.81 5.31
CA ARG A 99 0.25 20.35 5.96
C ARG A 99 1.29 20.92 4.99
N LYS A 100 0.98 21.04 3.69
CA LYS A 100 1.89 21.51 2.63
C LYS A 100 3.18 20.68 2.51
N GLN A 101 3.07 19.38 2.78
CA GLN A 101 4.15 18.39 2.73
C GLN A 101 3.94 17.45 1.54
N GLU A 102 3.80 18.01 0.33
CA GLU A 102 3.44 17.30 -0.89
C GLU A 102 4.42 16.18 -1.25
N PHE A 103 5.70 16.33 -0.88
CA PHE A 103 6.70 15.30 -1.10
C PHE A 103 6.38 13.99 -0.36
N TRP A 104 5.95 14.08 0.91
CA TRP A 104 5.55 12.92 1.71
C TRP A 104 4.17 12.39 1.33
N ALA A 105 3.28 13.27 0.89
CA ALA A 105 2.00 12.85 0.32
C ALA A 105 2.22 11.98 -0.93
N ALA A 106 3.13 12.41 -1.81
CA ALA A 106 3.51 11.65 -3.00
C ALA A 106 4.09 10.27 -2.66
N LEU A 107 4.94 10.17 -1.61
CA LEU A 107 5.44 8.88 -1.13
C LEU A 107 4.30 7.93 -0.78
N MET A 108 3.33 8.38 0.03
CA MET A 108 2.22 7.54 0.45
C MET A 108 1.40 7.01 -0.74
N ILE A 109 1.16 7.88 -1.73
CA ILE A 109 0.40 7.52 -2.93
C ILE A 109 1.19 6.53 -3.80
N VAL A 110 2.45 6.83 -4.09
CA VAL A 110 3.27 5.97 -4.95
C VAL A 110 3.51 4.62 -4.30
N LEU A 111 3.85 4.60 -3.00
CA LEU A 111 4.02 3.37 -2.25
C LEU A 111 2.73 2.54 -2.24
N GLY A 112 1.60 3.18 -1.93
CA GLY A 112 0.30 2.52 -1.97
C GLY A 112 -0.01 1.94 -3.35
N THR A 113 0.19 2.72 -4.43
CA THR A 113 -0.10 2.31 -5.81
C THR A 113 0.82 1.18 -6.28
N MET A 114 2.12 1.27 -6.00
CA MET A 114 3.10 0.26 -6.41
C MET A 114 3.05 -1.01 -5.56
N THR A 115 2.38 -0.99 -4.42
CA THR A 115 2.11 -2.20 -3.64
C THR A 115 0.75 -2.78 -3.96
N LYS A 116 -0.27 -1.95 -4.08
CA LYS A 116 -1.63 -2.35 -4.48
C LYS A 116 -2.29 -1.22 -5.24
N ILE A 117 -2.75 -1.48 -6.45
CA ILE A 117 -3.25 -0.46 -7.40
C ILE A 117 -4.23 0.54 -6.78
N TYR A 118 -4.96 0.17 -5.74
CA TYR A 118 -5.94 1.04 -5.07
C TYR A 118 -5.34 2.33 -4.50
N GLY A 119 -4.04 2.37 -4.22
CA GLY A 119 -3.34 3.59 -3.80
C GLY A 119 -3.45 4.74 -4.81
N ILE A 120 -3.69 4.44 -6.09
CA ILE A 120 -3.84 5.43 -7.18
C ILE A 120 -4.97 6.43 -6.92
N VAL A 121 -5.98 6.06 -6.13
CA VAL A 121 -7.08 6.96 -5.73
C VAL A 121 -6.55 8.23 -5.06
N GLY A 122 -5.43 8.14 -4.37
CA GLY A 122 -4.77 9.29 -3.76
C GLY A 122 -4.31 10.35 -4.76
N LEU A 123 -4.18 10.05 -6.06
CA LEU A 123 -3.88 11.06 -7.09
C LEU A 123 -4.98 12.12 -7.20
N ALA A 124 -6.22 11.83 -6.80
CA ALA A 124 -7.28 12.82 -6.74
C ALA A 124 -6.92 14.03 -5.86
N PHE A 125 -6.03 13.85 -4.88
CA PHE A 125 -5.55 14.94 -4.03
C PHE A 125 -4.68 15.98 -4.77
N LEU A 126 -4.20 15.68 -5.99
CA LEU A 126 -3.57 16.67 -6.85
C LEU A 126 -4.49 17.87 -7.12
N LEU A 127 -5.80 17.64 -7.18
CA LEU A 127 -6.81 18.68 -7.39
C LEU A 127 -6.86 19.65 -6.20
N PHE A 128 -6.61 19.19 -5.01
CA PHE A 128 -6.67 19.96 -3.77
C PHE A 128 -5.32 20.55 -3.35
N SER A 129 -4.21 20.05 -3.89
CA SER A 129 -2.88 20.57 -3.58
C SER A 129 -2.68 21.97 -4.14
N LYS A 130 -2.24 22.91 -3.28
CA LYS A 130 -1.84 24.27 -3.68
C LYS A 130 -0.45 24.29 -4.32
N ARG A 131 0.37 23.27 -4.13
CA ARG A 131 1.77 23.15 -4.60
C ARG A 131 1.91 22.00 -5.59
N ARG A 132 1.06 21.97 -6.61
CA ARG A 132 0.93 20.89 -7.60
C ARG A 132 2.24 20.47 -8.23
N ILE A 133 3.13 21.43 -8.55
CA ILE A 133 4.44 21.14 -9.15
C ILE A 133 5.34 20.38 -8.17
N ALA A 134 5.35 20.76 -6.89
CA ALA A 134 6.11 20.04 -5.85
C ALA A 134 5.57 18.62 -5.67
N PHE A 135 4.25 18.46 -5.71
CA PHE A 135 3.59 17.17 -5.65
C PHE A 135 3.96 16.27 -6.84
N LEU A 136 3.89 16.79 -8.08
CA LEU A 136 4.28 16.05 -9.29
C LEU A 136 5.75 15.64 -9.27
N LYS A 137 6.65 16.55 -8.84
CA LYS A 137 8.08 16.21 -8.65
C LYS A 137 8.25 15.09 -7.63
N GLY A 138 7.49 15.11 -6.53
CA GLY A 138 7.47 14.05 -5.53
C GLY A 138 7.00 12.72 -6.10
N LEU A 139 5.92 12.70 -6.90
CA LEU A 139 5.41 11.49 -7.55
C LEU A 139 6.46 10.87 -8.48
N ILE A 140 7.13 11.67 -9.30
CA ILE A 140 8.19 11.20 -10.20
C ILE A 140 9.37 10.67 -9.39
N PHE A 141 9.84 11.43 -8.40
CA PHE A 141 10.97 11.02 -7.56
C PHE A 141 10.71 9.67 -6.87
N TRP A 142 9.58 9.56 -6.15
CA TRP A 142 9.24 8.33 -5.44
C TRP A 142 8.90 7.17 -6.37
N GLY A 143 8.34 7.46 -7.55
CA GLY A 143 8.13 6.45 -8.59
C GLY A 143 9.45 5.82 -9.03
N ILE A 144 10.47 6.63 -9.31
CA ILE A 144 11.81 6.15 -9.67
C ILE A 144 12.44 5.38 -8.50
N VAL A 145 12.43 5.96 -7.29
CA VAL A 145 13.04 5.34 -6.11
C VAL A 145 12.42 3.97 -5.83
N LEU A 146 11.09 3.87 -5.78
CA LEU A 146 10.41 2.62 -5.46
C LEU A 146 10.46 1.60 -6.60
N TYR A 147 10.63 2.06 -7.86
CA TYR A 147 10.88 1.18 -8.98
C TYR A 147 12.28 0.55 -8.90
N VAL A 148 13.28 1.35 -8.53
CA VAL A 148 14.68 0.91 -8.46
C VAL A 148 14.98 0.15 -7.17
N LEU A 149 14.27 0.43 -6.08
CA LEU A 149 14.52 -0.15 -4.76
C LEU A 149 14.66 -1.70 -4.78
N PRO A 150 13.79 -2.47 -5.46
CA PRO A 150 13.95 -3.92 -5.54
C PRO A 150 15.22 -4.38 -6.26
N MET A 151 15.83 -3.53 -7.11
CA MET A 151 17.07 -3.86 -7.80
C MET A 151 18.29 -3.90 -6.87
N LEU A 152 18.16 -3.44 -5.63
CA LEU A 152 19.21 -3.52 -4.62
C LEU A 152 19.42 -4.96 -4.10
N TYR A 153 18.41 -5.82 -4.20
CA TYR A 153 18.47 -7.20 -3.72
C TYR A 153 18.15 -8.25 -4.80
N THR A 154 17.90 -7.80 -6.04
CA THR A 154 17.67 -8.70 -7.19
C THR A 154 18.14 -8.05 -8.49
N SER A 155 18.19 -8.81 -9.60
CA SER A 155 18.67 -8.25 -10.87
C SER A 155 17.66 -7.28 -11.51
N PRO A 156 18.14 -6.21 -12.20
CA PRO A 156 17.25 -5.27 -12.90
C PRO A 156 16.35 -5.94 -13.94
N GLN A 157 16.86 -6.95 -14.66
CA GLN A 157 16.11 -7.71 -15.66
C GLN A 157 14.95 -8.48 -15.01
N TYR A 158 15.20 -9.09 -13.86
CA TYR A 158 14.15 -9.77 -13.08
C TYR A 158 13.08 -8.79 -12.64
N VAL A 159 13.45 -7.64 -12.05
CA VAL A 159 12.51 -6.60 -11.62
C VAL A 159 11.63 -6.14 -12.78
N ALA A 160 12.24 -5.80 -13.93
CA ALA A 160 11.50 -5.35 -15.11
C ALA A 160 10.50 -6.43 -15.60
N SER A 161 10.94 -7.70 -15.65
CA SER A 161 10.05 -8.81 -16.04
C SER A 161 8.88 -9.01 -15.08
N GLN A 162 9.12 -8.84 -13.76
CA GLN A 162 8.06 -8.98 -12.76
C GLN A 162 7.03 -7.83 -12.82
N TYR A 163 7.43 -6.60 -13.17
CA TYR A 163 6.47 -5.50 -13.41
C TYR A 163 5.57 -5.77 -14.61
N VAL A 164 6.10 -6.35 -15.70
CA VAL A 164 5.28 -6.75 -16.85
C VAL A 164 4.24 -7.81 -16.43
N LYS A 165 4.68 -8.84 -15.71
CA LYS A 165 3.78 -9.89 -15.21
C LYS A 165 2.74 -9.36 -14.22
N TRP A 166 3.13 -8.43 -13.35
CA TRP A 166 2.18 -7.78 -12.45
C TRP A 166 1.08 -7.05 -13.23
N TYR A 167 1.46 -6.31 -14.26
CA TYR A 167 0.49 -5.65 -15.13
C TYR A 167 -0.47 -6.64 -15.80
N GLU A 168 0.04 -7.76 -16.33
CA GLU A 168 -0.78 -8.82 -16.93
C GLU A 168 -1.78 -9.42 -15.93
N VAL A 169 -1.32 -9.70 -14.70
CA VAL A 169 -2.19 -10.23 -13.63
C VAL A 169 -3.25 -9.20 -13.22
N LEU A 170 -2.92 -7.92 -13.16
CA LEU A 170 -3.89 -6.86 -12.89
C LEU A 170 -4.96 -6.79 -13.99
N LEU A 171 -4.57 -6.87 -15.26
CA LEU A 171 -5.53 -6.90 -16.37
C LEU A 171 -6.48 -8.09 -16.26
N LEU A 172 -5.95 -9.28 -15.98
CA LEU A 172 -6.77 -10.47 -15.80
C LEU A 172 -7.74 -10.33 -14.62
N SER A 173 -7.31 -9.72 -13.51
CA SER A 173 -8.18 -9.50 -12.35
C SER A 173 -9.31 -8.50 -12.63
N LEU A 174 -9.10 -7.53 -13.52
CA LEU A 174 -10.14 -6.56 -13.93
C LEU A 174 -11.19 -7.16 -14.87
N ILE A 175 -10.83 -8.21 -15.62
CA ILE A 175 -11.75 -8.88 -16.57
C ILE A 175 -12.69 -9.84 -15.81
N HIS A 176 -12.34 -10.28 -14.61
CA HIS A 176 -13.12 -11.23 -13.81
C HIS A 176 -13.97 -10.58 -12.71
N ILE A 177 -14.06 -9.24 -12.67
CA ILE A 177 -15.00 -8.48 -11.84
C ILE A 177 -16.23 -8.10 -12.67
#